data_7808c25bdb500e1cc7b2089217fdc605
#
_entry.id   7808c25bdb500e1cc7b2089217fdc605
#
_cell.length_a   1.000
_cell.length_b   1.000
_cell.length_c   1.000
_cell.angle_alpha   90.00
_cell.angle_beta   90.00
_cell.angle_gamma   90.00
#
_symmetry.space_group_name_H-M   'P 1'
#
loop_
_entity.id
_entity.type
_entity.pdbx_description
1 polymer ?
#
loop_
_entity_poly.entity_id
_entity_poly.type
_entity_poly.pdbx_seq_one_letter_code
_entity_poly.pdbx_strand_id
1 'polypeptide(L)'
;YCPVMGIELYGDVTTYGTNLDENGGEILSTSADDVVWAIEDADLDPNVSAILLEVDSYGGSGVAGDEIATALKVAEKPTVALIRDGAASAAYWAATGADYIIASPISDVGSIGVTGSYLDYTKQNQNDGLTFIELNSGKFKDTGNPDKPLTLEERALWQRDLDIMHQYFVEQVAANRGLEIDKVKELADGSTVMGQMALDNGLIDKLGSRTDAMQYFINQGAIEYEDLCWY
;
A
#
# COMPACT_ATOMS: atom_id res chain seq x y z
N TYR A 1 26.26 -13.45 9.54
CA TYR A 1 26.39 -12.32 8.60
C TYR A 1 25.28 -12.43 7.57
N CYS A 2 24.46 -11.42 7.44
CA CYS A 2 23.34 -11.40 6.52
C CYS A 2 23.34 -10.08 5.71
N PRO A 3 23.90 -10.07 4.50
CA PRO A 3 24.05 -8.84 3.72
C PRO A 3 22.74 -8.27 3.17
N VAL A 4 21.69 -9.09 3.01
CA VAL A 4 20.38 -8.61 2.56
C VAL A 4 19.33 -8.92 3.61
N MET A 5 18.66 -7.89 4.12
CA MET A 5 17.51 -8.03 5.00
C MET A 5 16.23 -8.08 4.17
N GLY A 6 15.51 -9.21 4.23
CA GLY A 6 14.18 -9.38 3.65
C GLY A 6 13.10 -8.96 4.64
N ILE A 7 12.19 -8.14 4.18
CA ILE A 7 11.02 -7.67 4.93
C ILE A 7 9.77 -8.05 4.14
N GLU A 8 8.80 -8.68 4.78
CA GLU A 8 7.57 -9.14 4.14
C GLU A 8 6.45 -8.10 4.28
N LEU A 9 5.77 -7.80 3.18
CA LEU A 9 4.56 -6.97 3.14
C LEU A 9 3.42 -7.80 2.52
N TYR A 10 2.70 -8.53 3.37
CA TYR A 10 1.68 -9.50 2.96
C TYR A 10 0.31 -9.17 3.54
N GLY A 11 -0.75 -9.57 2.82
CA GLY A 11 -2.13 -9.39 3.27
C GLY A 11 -2.55 -7.92 3.36
N ASP A 12 -3.39 -7.57 4.33
CA ASP A 12 -3.85 -6.19 4.52
C ASP A 12 -2.75 -5.30 5.11
N VAL A 13 -2.54 -4.13 4.53
CA VAL A 13 -1.59 -3.12 5.04
C VAL A 13 -2.30 -2.26 6.08
N THR A 14 -1.83 -2.32 7.32
CA THR A 14 -2.37 -1.56 8.46
C THR A 14 -1.33 -0.58 9.01
N THR A 15 -1.74 0.43 9.77
CA THR A 15 -0.79 1.31 10.45
C THR A 15 -0.12 0.60 11.62
N TYR A 16 -0.91 -0.14 12.43
CA TYR A 16 -0.43 -0.90 13.59
C TYR A 16 -1.34 -2.10 13.84
N GLY A 17 -0.77 -3.16 14.46
CA GLY A 17 -1.53 -4.35 14.88
C GLY A 17 -2.08 -5.18 13.71
N THR A 18 -2.87 -6.19 14.06
CA THR A 18 -3.54 -7.09 13.13
C THR A 18 -5.01 -6.72 12.94
N ASN A 19 -5.52 -6.91 11.72
CA ASN A 19 -6.96 -6.82 11.47
C ASN A 19 -7.67 -8.10 11.92
N LEU A 20 -8.93 -7.94 12.36
CA LEU A 20 -9.81 -9.05 12.71
C LEU A 20 -10.99 -9.11 11.74
N ASP A 21 -11.42 -10.32 11.39
CA ASP A 21 -12.66 -10.53 10.65
C ASP A 21 -13.91 -10.30 11.54
N GLU A 22 -15.09 -10.40 10.96
CA GLU A 22 -16.37 -10.21 11.65
C GLU A 22 -16.64 -11.22 12.79
N ASN A 23 -15.88 -12.33 12.83
CA ASN A 23 -15.97 -13.38 13.85
C ASN A 23 -14.82 -13.29 14.88
N GLY A 24 -13.93 -12.30 14.74
CA GLY A 24 -12.77 -12.10 15.61
C GLY A 24 -11.57 -12.99 15.24
N GLY A 25 -11.56 -13.60 14.05
CA GLY A 25 -10.41 -14.30 13.49
C GLY A 25 -9.36 -13.32 12.95
N GLU A 26 -8.08 -13.62 13.11
CA GLU A 26 -7.02 -12.79 12.57
C GLU A 26 -7.02 -12.85 11.04
N ILE A 27 -7.01 -11.67 10.39
CA ILE A 27 -6.78 -11.52 8.95
C ILE A 27 -5.28 -11.36 8.73
N LEU A 28 -4.73 -12.05 7.73
CA LEU A 28 -3.34 -11.86 7.33
C LEU A 28 -3.11 -10.37 7.03
N SER A 29 -2.25 -9.73 7.81
CA SER A 29 -1.98 -8.30 7.71
C SER A 29 -0.53 -8.00 8.08
N THR A 30 0.00 -6.93 7.53
CA THR A 30 1.32 -6.40 7.87
C THR A 30 1.16 -4.96 8.35
N SER A 31 1.76 -4.66 9.50
CA SER A 31 1.71 -3.34 10.11
C SER A 31 2.84 -2.45 9.57
N ALA A 32 2.52 -1.18 9.28
CA ALA A 32 3.52 -0.20 8.88
C ALA A 32 4.54 0.05 9.99
N ASP A 33 4.11 0.07 11.27
CA ASP A 33 5.02 0.21 12.40
C ASP A 33 6.12 -0.86 12.39
N ASP A 34 5.76 -2.14 12.15
CA ASP A 34 6.72 -3.25 12.11
C ASP A 34 7.65 -3.14 10.90
N VAL A 35 7.10 -2.81 9.71
CA VAL A 35 7.90 -2.67 8.48
C VAL A 35 8.87 -1.49 8.58
N VAL A 36 8.40 -0.33 9.05
CA VAL A 36 9.24 0.88 9.23
C VAL A 36 10.35 0.58 10.22
N TRP A 37 10.02 -0.04 11.37
CA TRP A 37 11.02 -0.42 12.36
C TRP A 37 12.05 -1.41 11.78
N ALA A 38 11.63 -2.39 10.99
CA ALA A 38 12.53 -3.34 10.35
C ALA A 38 13.46 -2.66 9.32
N ILE A 39 12.95 -1.66 8.56
CA ILE A 39 13.77 -0.87 7.64
C ILE A 39 14.81 -0.05 8.42
N GLU A 40 14.41 0.64 9.49
CA GLU A 40 15.30 1.44 10.33
C GLU A 40 16.38 0.58 11.01
N ASP A 41 15.99 -0.59 11.55
CA ASP A 41 16.93 -1.54 12.16
C ASP A 41 17.93 -2.08 11.14
N ALA A 42 17.44 -2.49 9.96
CA ALA A 42 18.30 -2.93 8.85
C ALA A 42 19.26 -1.83 8.40
N ASP A 43 18.82 -0.57 8.36
CA ASP A 43 19.65 0.56 7.94
C ASP A 43 20.78 0.86 8.93
N LEU A 44 20.54 0.62 10.22
CA LEU A 44 21.52 0.81 11.29
C LEU A 44 22.47 -0.39 11.50
N ASP A 45 22.09 -1.61 11.07
CA ASP A 45 22.92 -2.80 11.27
C ASP A 45 24.13 -2.81 10.29
N PRO A 46 25.38 -2.75 10.78
CA PRO A 46 26.57 -2.77 9.91
C PRO A 46 26.76 -4.10 9.15
N ASN A 47 26.04 -5.16 9.49
CA ASN A 47 26.10 -6.44 8.77
C ASN A 47 25.10 -6.51 7.61
N VAL A 48 24.12 -5.62 7.56
CA VAL A 48 23.17 -5.50 6.45
C VAL A 48 23.74 -4.52 5.43
N SER A 49 23.66 -4.83 4.17
CA SER A 49 24.16 -4.00 3.05
C SER A 49 23.06 -3.60 2.07
N ALA A 50 21.90 -4.25 2.12
CA ALA A 50 20.76 -3.96 1.26
C ALA A 50 19.44 -4.43 1.91
N ILE A 51 18.31 -3.85 1.48
CA ILE A 51 16.98 -4.15 1.99
C ILE A 51 16.09 -4.62 0.84
N LEU A 52 15.45 -5.79 1.01
CA LEU A 52 14.47 -6.34 0.08
C LEU A 52 13.08 -6.29 0.71
N LEU A 53 12.17 -5.47 0.20
CA LEU A 53 10.76 -5.53 0.54
C LEU A 53 10.06 -6.51 -0.41
N GLU A 54 9.65 -7.68 0.08
CA GLU A 54 8.86 -8.63 -0.70
C GLU A 54 7.37 -8.32 -0.51
N VAL A 55 6.67 -8.00 -1.60
CA VAL A 55 5.29 -7.51 -1.57
C VAL A 55 4.33 -8.52 -2.19
N ASP A 56 3.32 -8.94 -1.41
CA ASP A 56 2.20 -9.74 -1.88
C ASP A 56 0.92 -9.28 -1.16
N SER A 57 0.40 -8.13 -1.60
CA SER A 57 -0.69 -7.43 -0.93
C SER A 57 -1.52 -6.61 -1.93
N TYR A 58 -2.82 -6.62 -1.72
CA TYR A 58 -3.75 -5.78 -2.48
C TYR A 58 -4.09 -4.44 -1.80
N GLY A 59 -3.36 -4.09 -0.73
CA GLY A 59 -3.42 -2.78 -0.10
C GLY A 59 -4.06 -2.77 1.29
N GLY A 60 -4.61 -1.63 1.66
CA GLY A 60 -5.15 -1.36 2.99
C GLY A 60 -5.14 0.13 3.30
N SER A 61 -4.55 0.51 4.44
CA SER A 61 -4.43 1.91 4.85
C SER A 61 -3.49 2.70 3.96
N GLY A 62 -3.97 3.79 3.35
CA GLY A 62 -3.13 4.71 2.59
C GLY A 62 -2.05 5.37 3.43
N VAL A 63 -2.33 5.66 4.71
CA VAL A 63 -1.33 6.19 5.66
C VAL A 63 -0.18 5.20 5.83
N ALA A 64 -0.50 3.91 6.04
CA ALA A 64 0.50 2.87 6.17
C ALA A 64 1.38 2.72 4.91
N GLY A 65 0.77 2.80 3.72
CA GLY A 65 1.51 2.79 2.46
C GLY A 65 2.48 3.97 2.32
N ASP A 66 2.05 5.17 2.72
CA ASP A 66 2.87 6.39 2.70
C ASP A 66 4.03 6.32 3.72
N GLU A 67 3.78 5.82 4.92
CA GLU A 67 4.80 5.65 5.98
C GLU A 67 5.90 4.68 5.53
N ILE A 68 5.52 3.51 4.98
CA ILE A 68 6.47 2.52 4.47
C ILE A 68 7.27 3.09 3.28
N ALA A 69 6.59 3.74 2.31
CA ALA A 69 7.25 4.36 1.17
C ALA A 69 8.26 5.43 1.62
N THR A 70 7.90 6.23 2.63
CA THR A 70 8.78 7.25 3.20
C THR A 70 10.01 6.62 3.86
N ALA A 71 9.83 5.55 4.64
CA ALA A 71 10.95 4.84 5.28
C ALA A 71 11.93 4.25 4.26
N LEU A 72 11.42 3.59 3.21
CA LEU A 72 12.26 3.08 2.12
C LEU A 72 13.03 4.19 1.40
N LYS A 73 12.39 5.32 1.15
CA LYS A 73 12.98 6.46 0.43
C LYS A 73 14.10 7.15 1.17
N VAL A 74 14.08 7.13 2.50
CA VAL A 74 15.10 7.77 3.34
C VAL A 74 16.19 6.80 3.80
N ALA A 75 16.01 5.50 3.56
CA ALA A 75 17.04 4.50 3.88
C ALA A 75 18.35 4.81 3.15
N GLU A 76 19.48 4.67 3.86
CA GLU A 76 20.82 4.92 3.28
C GLU A 76 21.31 3.72 2.45
N LYS A 77 20.75 2.52 2.70
CA LYS A 77 21.11 1.29 1.99
C LYS A 77 20.24 1.09 0.74
N PRO A 78 20.78 0.47 -0.32
CA PRO A 78 20.00 0.14 -1.50
C PRO A 78 18.76 -0.68 -1.16
N THR A 79 17.62 -0.28 -1.72
CA THR A 79 16.32 -0.91 -1.49
C THR A 79 15.75 -1.47 -2.79
N VAL A 80 15.15 -2.66 -2.72
CA VAL A 80 14.38 -3.27 -3.83
C VAL A 80 13.01 -3.67 -3.32
N ALA A 81 11.96 -3.30 -4.03
CA ALA A 81 10.64 -3.91 -3.86
C ALA A 81 10.45 -5.04 -4.88
N LEU A 82 10.25 -6.25 -4.41
CA LEU A 82 9.93 -7.43 -5.21
C LEU A 82 8.45 -7.75 -5.11
N ILE A 83 7.69 -7.42 -6.16
CA ILE A 83 6.27 -7.74 -6.23
C ILE A 83 6.09 -9.20 -6.63
N ARG A 84 5.33 -9.96 -5.83
CA ARG A 84 5.01 -11.37 -6.05
C ARG A 84 3.75 -11.49 -6.91
N ASP A 85 2.64 -11.95 -6.34
CA ASP A 85 1.37 -12.04 -7.07
C ASP A 85 0.79 -10.64 -7.33
N GLY A 86 0.82 -9.76 -6.32
CA GLY A 86 0.35 -8.39 -6.49
C GLY A 86 0.94 -7.37 -5.54
N ALA A 87 0.95 -6.13 -6.01
CA ALA A 87 1.09 -4.91 -5.21
C ALA A 87 0.07 -3.90 -5.70
N ALA A 88 -1.02 -3.74 -4.98
CA ALA A 88 -2.10 -2.85 -5.35
C ALA A 88 -2.39 -1.81 -4.28
N SER A 89 -2.91 -0.63 -4.67
CA SER A 89 -3.33 0.43 -3.75
C SER A 89 -2.21 0.79 -2.74
N ALA A 90 -2.45 0.78 -1.44
CA ALA A 90 -1.47 1.10 -0.40
C ALA A 90 -0.18 0.24 -0.48
N ALA A 91 -0.27 -1.02 -0.91
CA ALA A 91 0.90 -1.88 -1.09
C ALA A 91 1.78 -1.45 -2.27
N TYR A 92 1.17 -1.01 -3.37
CA TYR A 92 1.92 -0.41 -4.47
C TYR A 92 2.53 0.93 -4.04
N TRP A 93 1.78 1.75 -3.30
CA TRP A 93 2.31 3.00 -2.74
C TRP A 93 3.58 2.73 -1.93
N ALA A 94 3.53 1.77 -0.99
CA ALA A 94 4.69 1.35 -0.20
C ALA A 94 5.87 0.95 -1.11
N ALA A 95 5.62 0.11 -2.11
CA ALA A 95 6.64 -0.35 -3.05
C ALA A 95 7.31 0.80 -3.84
N THR A 96 6.58 1.91 -4.11
CA THR A 96 7.14 3.05 -4.85
C THR A 96 8.25 3.78 -4.11
N GLY A 97 8.39 3.59 -2.79
CA GLY A 97 9.48 4.16 -1.99
C GLY A 97 10.84 3.50 -2.21
N ALA A 98 10.88 2.28 -2.76
CA ALA A 98 12.13 1.59 -3.03
C ALA A 98 12.88 2.18 -4.24
N ASP A 99 14.22 2.04 -4.24
CA ASP A 99 15.07 2.48 -5.34
C ASP A 99 14.79 1.74 -6.66
N TYR A 100 14.35 0.49 -6.56
CA TYR A 100 14.11 -0.37 -7.71
C TYR A 100 12.94 -1.33 -7.47
N ILE A 101 12.04 -1.45 -8.43
CA ILE A 101 10.85 -2.30 -8.34
C ILE A 101 10.90 -3.40 -9.39
N ILE A 102 10.77 -4.64 -8.94
CA ILE A 102 10.75 -5.83 -9.79
C ILE A 102 9.41 -6.54 -9.64
N ALA A 103 8.83 -7.00 -10.74
CA ALA A 103 7.60 -7.81 -10.73
C ALA A 103 7.67 -8.92 -11.78
N SER A 104 6.84 -9.95 -11.65
CA SER A 104 6.60 -10.91 -12.72
C SER A 104 5.82 -10.24 -13.87
N PRO A 105 5.93 -10.71 -15.12
CA PRO A 105 5.11 -10.21 -16.23
C PRO A 105 3.60 -10.26 -15.97
N ILE A 106 3.15 -11.13 -15.07
CA ILE A 106 1.75 -11.39 -14.74
C ILE A 106 1.36 -10.95 -13.32
N SER A 107 2.23 -10.28 -12.58
CA SER A 107 1.86 -9.66 -11.29
C SER A 107 0.85 -8.54 -11.51
N ASP A 108 -0.10 -8.42 -10.60
CA ASP A 108 -1.02 -7.28 -10.53
C ASP A 108 -0.32 -6.07 -9.89
N VAL A 109 -0.29 -4.93 -10.59
CA VAL A 109 0.43 -3.72 -10.13
C VAL A 109 -0.46 -2.48 -10.25
N GLY A 110 -0.40 -1.59 -9.25
CA GLY A 110 -1.05 -0.29 -9.34
C GLY A 110 -2.29 -0.17 -8.49
N SER A 111 -3.50 -0.20 -9.07
CA SER A 111 -4.73 0.16 -8.36
C SER A 111 -4.58 1.51 -7.64
N ILE A 112 -4.05 2.51 -8.38
CA ILE A 112 -3.87 3.87 -7.86
C ILE A 112 -5.24 4.50 -7.74
N GLY A 113 -5.80 4.47 -6.53
CA GLY A 113 -7.16 4.90 -6.27
C GLY A 113 -7.51 4.78 -4.80
N VAL A 114 -8.59 5.43 -4.40
CA VAL A 114 -9.11 5.40 -3.03
C VAL A 114 -10.59 5.12 -3.07
N THR A 115 -11.06 4.21 -2.24
CA THR A 115 -12.46 3.84 -2.15
C THR A 115 -13.00 4.00 -0.73
N GLY A 116 -14.29 4.33 -0.63
CA GLY A 116 -15.05 4.30 0.62
C GLY A 116 -16.41 3.65 0.36
N SER A 117 -16.80 2.71 1.20
CA SER A 117 -18.06 1.99 1.09
C SER A 117 -19.02 2.35 2.22
N TYR A 118 -20.31 2.33 1.92
CA TYR A 118 -21.38 2.58 2.86
C TYR A 118 -22.51 1.55 2.65
N LEU A 119 -22.93 0.92 3.75
CA LEU A 119 -24.11 0.06 3.76
C LEU A 119 -25.27 0.81 4.43
N ASP A 120 -26.42 0.85 3.77
CA ASP A 120 -27.65 1.47 4.25
C ASP A 120 -28.63 0.38 4.74
N TYR A 121 -28.82 0.28 6.04
CA TYR A 121 -29.74 -0.67 6.68
C TYR A 121 -31.14 -0.10 6.94
N THR A 122 -31.43 1.13 6.49
CA THR A 122 -32.71 1.81 6.75
C THR A 122 -33.93 0.95 6.40
N LYS A 123 -33.89 0.29 5.24
CA LYS A 123 -34.97 -0.57 4.78
C LYS A 123 -35.11 -1.85 5.63
N GLN A 124 -34.00 -2.43 6.04
CA GLN A 124 -33.99 -3.59 6.91
C GLN A 124 -34.59 -3.24 8.26
N ASN A 125 -34.15 -2.15 8.88
CA ASN A 125 -34.68 -1.66 10.15
C ASN A 125 -36.19 -1.43 10.11
N GLN A 126 -36.69 -0.83 9.03
CA GLN A 126 -38.13 -0.65 8.83
C GLN A 126 -38.89 -1.98 8.77
N ASN A 127 -38.36 -2.97 8.07
CA ASN A 127 -38.97 -4.30 7.99
C ASN A 127 -38.99 -5.02 9.35
N ASP A 128 -37.96 -4.77 10.18
CA ASP A 128 -37.83 -5.33 11.54
C ASP A 128 -38.60 -4.52 12.60
N GLY A 129 -39.33 -3.46 12.16
CA GLY A 129 -40.10 -2.61 13.04
C GLY A 129 -39.27 -1.68 13.93
N LEU A 130 -38.01 -1.43 13.56
CA LEU A 130 -37.09 -0.54 14.27
C LEU A 130 -37.19 0.88 13.70
N THR A 131 -37.04 1.86 14.58
CA THR A 131 -36.98 3.29 14.27
C THR A 131 -35.69 3.86 14.80
N PHE A 132 -34.80 4.32 13.91
CA PHE A 132 -33.58 5.03 14.28
C PHE A 132 -33.92 6.47 14.68
N ILE A 133 -33.44 6.91 15.84
CA ILE A 133 -33.60 8.28 16.35
C ILE A 133 -32.22 8.87 16.60
N GLU A 134 -31.86 9.86 15.76
CA GLU A 134 -30.56 10.53 15.87
C GLU A 134 -30.60 11.65 16.91
N LEU A 135 -29.61 11.63 17.83
CA LEU A 135 -29.34 12.71 18.78
C LEU A 135 -27.87 13.04 18.76
N ASN A 136 -27.50 14.18 18.21
CA ASN A 136 -26.10 14.61 18.14
C ASN A 136 -25.94 16.12 18.43
N SER A 137 -24.72 16.53 18.79
CA SER A 137 -24.37 17.92 19.07
C SER A 137 -23.76 18.66 17.86
N GLY A 138 -23.50 17.96 16.77
CA GLY A 138 -22.91 18.54 15.58
C GLY A 138 -23.48 17.92 14.32
N LYS A 139 -23.77 18.73 13.32
CA LYS A 139 -24.46 18.37 12.07
C LYS A 139 -23.94 17.09 11.40
N PHE A 140 -22.66 16.82 11.48
CA PHE A 140 -22.00 15.71 10.79
C PHE A 140 -21.38 14.68 11.76
N LYS A 141 -21.77 14.75 13.06
CA LYS A 141 -21.16 13.85 14.06
C LYS A 141 -21.50 12.38 13.85
N ASP A 142 -22.63 12.12 13.20
CA ASP A 142 -23.17 10.78 12.94
C ASP A 142 -23.11 10.42 11.43
N THR A 143 -22.20 11.05 10.69
CA THR A 143 -21.99 10.78 9.26
C THR A 143 -21.55 9.33 9.09
N GLY A 144 -22.21 8.63 8.14
CA GLY A 144 -21.89 7.23 7.83
C GLY A 144 -22.52 6.21 8.77
N ASN A 145 -23.41 6.62 9.67
CA ASN A 145 -24.22 5.66 10.45
C ASN A 145 -25.12 4.85 9.51
N PRO A 146 -25.02 3.50 9.52
CA PRO A 146 -25.73 2.65 8.56
C PRO A 146 -27.24 2.58 8.79
N ASP A 147 -27.76 3.05 9.95
CA ASP A 147 -29.18 3.02 10.29
C ASP A 147 -29.97 4.20 9.70
N LYS A 148 -29.31 5.09 9.00
CA LYS A 148 -29.91 6.22 8.27
C LYS A 148 -29.38 6.35 6.86
N PRO A 149 -30.14 6.93 5.90
CA PRO A 149 -29.63 7.23 4.57
C PRO A 149 -28.49 8.25 4.62
N LEU A 150 -27.47 8.05 3.81
CA LEU A 150 -26.40 9.05 3.62
C LEU A 150 -26.97 10.27 2.88
N THR A 151 -26.92 11.43 3.50
CA THR A 151 -27.38 12.68 2.87
C THR A 151 -26.44 13.12 1.76
N LEU A 152 -26.94 13.99 0.88
CA LEU A 152 -26.11 14.59 -0.19
C LEU A 152 -24.93 15.38 0.38
N GLU A 153 -25.12 16.06 1.52
CA GLU A 153 -24.06 16.84 2.17
C GLU A 153 -22.98 15.91 2.78
N GLU A 154 -23.38 14.83 3.47
CA GLU A 154 -22.47 13.84 4.02
C GLU A 154 -21.70 13.14 2.90
N ARG A 155 -22.38 12.76 1.81
CA ARG A 155 -21.74 12.20 0.63
C ARG A 155 -20.70 13.16 0.03
N ALA A 156 -21.01 14.45 -0.04
CA ALA A 156 -20.07 15.45 -0.55
C ALA A 156 -18.82 15.60 0.34
N LEU A 157 -18.96 15.45 1.67
CA LEU A 157 -17.80 15.44 2.57
C LEU A 157 -16.90 14.23 2.33
N TRP A 158 -17.48 13.04 2.23
CA TRP A 158 -16.69 11.84 1.94
C TRP A 158 -16.01 11.90 0.59
N GLN A 159 -16.73 12.35 -0.45
CA GLN A 159 -16.13 12.48 -1.79
C GLN A 159 -14.96 13.47 -1.78
N ARG A 160 -15.09 14.61 -1.10
CA ARG A 160 -13.99 15.57 -0.92
C ARG A 160 -12.74 14.88 -0.32
N ASP A 161 -12.93 14.10 0.73
CA ASP A 161 -11.82 13.46 1.44
C ASP A 161 -11.18 12.35 0.58
N LEU A 162 -11.99 11.58 -0.17
CA LEU A 162 -11.50 10.62 -1.15
C LEU A 162 -10.71 11.30 -2.28
N ASP A 163 -11.19 12.44 -2.79
CA ASP A 163 -10.51 13.21 -3.85
C ASP A 163 -9.15 13.75 -3.37
N ILE A 164 -9.08 14.25 -2.12
CA ILE A 164 -7.83 14.72 -1.51
C ILE A 164 -6.82 13.57 -1.37
N MET A 165 -7.25 12.42 -0.83
CA MET A 165 -6.38 11.24 -0.68
C MET A 165 -5.92 10.71 -2.04
N HIS A 166 -6.80 10.65 -3.03
CA HIS A 166 -6.47 10.22 -4.39
C HIS A 166 -5.43 11.14 -5.04
N GLN A 167 -5.64 12.47 -4.95
CA GLN A 167 -4.69 13.44 -5.49
C GLN A 167 -3.31 13.28 -4.84
N TYR A 168 -3.25 13.13 -3.52
CA TYR A 168 -2.00 12.93 -2.79
C TYR A 168 -1.30 11.63 -3.22
N PHE A 169 -2.03 10.53 -3.36
CA PHE A 169 -1.48 9.26 -3.86
C PHE A 169 -0.87 9.40 -5.25
N VAL A 170 -1.58 10.06 -6.18
CA VAL A 170 -1.07 10.35 -7.53
C VAL A 170 0.23 11.15 -7.49
N GLU A 171 0.30 12.18 -6.65
CA GLU A 171 1.48 13.02 -6.49
C GLU A 171 2.68 12.23 -5.92
N GLN A 172 2.44 11.35 -4.94
CA GLN A 172 3.50 10.51 -4.38
C GLN A 172 4.02 9.49 -5.39
N VAL A 173 3.15 8.81 -6.14
CA VAL A 173 3.57 7.90 -7.21
C VAL A 173 4.38 8.65 -8.26
N ALA A 174 3.92 9.82 -8.70
CA ALA A 174 4.63 10.63 -9.69
C ALA A 174 6.04 11.01 -9.20
N ALA A 175 6.14 11.48 -7.95
CA ALA A 175 7.41 11.87 -7.35
C ALA A 175 8.36 10.67 -7.15
N ASN A 176 7.85 9.55 -6.65
CA ASN A 176 8.65 8.38 -6.35
C ASN A 176 9.11 7.64 -7.61
N ARG A 177 8.27 7.61 -8.66
CA ARG A 177 8.59 6.95 -9.93
C ARG A 177 9.25 7.88 -10.96
N GLY A 178 9.37 9.18 -10.67
CA GLY A 178 9.90 10.17 -11.61
C GLY A 178 9.03 10.33 -12.86
N LEU A 179 7.71 10.18 -12.71
CA LEU A 179 6.75 10.30 -13.79
C LEU A 179 6.05 11.67 -13.77
N GLU A 180 5.62 12.12 -14.95
CA GLU A 180 4.75 13.29 -15.03
C GLU A 180 3.40 13.00 -14.37
N ILE A 181 2.90 13.96 -13.57
CA ILE A 181 1.62 13.82 -12.81
C ILE A 181 0.47 13.45 -13.74
N ASP A 182 0.38 14.06 -14.93
CA ASP A 182 -0.71 13.79 -15.86
C ASP A 182 -0.66 12.36 -16.41
N LYS A 183 0.54 11.80 -16.60
CA LYS A 183 0.70 10.38 -16.96
C LYS A 183 0.21 9.45 -15.83
N VAL A 184 0.51 9.77 -14.57
CA VAL A 184 0.03 8.97 -13.45
C VAL A 184 -1.49 9.08 -13.31
N LYS A 185 -2.08 10.26 -13.53
CA LYS A 185 -3.55 10.43 -13.54
C LYS A 185 -4.26 9.55 -14.56
N GLU A 186 -3.66 9.34 -15.74
CA GLU A 186 -4.22 8.45 -16.76
C GLU A 186 -4.23 6.97 -16.32
N LEU A 187 -3.32 6.59 -15.41
CA LEU A 187 -3.21 5.24 -14.84
C LEU A 187 -3.96 5.09 -13.51
N ALA A 188 -4.45 6.20 -12.95
CA ALA A 188 -5.03 6.26 -11.60
C ALA A 188 -6.56 6.16 -11.63
N ASP A 189 -7.08 5.17 -12.34
CA ASP A 189 -8.52 4.87 -12.41
C ASP A 189 -8.96 3.82 -11.37
N GLY A 190 -8.02 3.37 -10.52
CA GLY A 190 -8.24 2.36 -9.50
C GLY A 190 -8.07 0.92 -9.99
N SER A 191 -7.83 0.69 -11.27
CA SER A 191 -7.54 -0.66 -11.79
C SER A 191 -6.07 -1.05 -11.59
N THR A 192 -5.80 -2.36 -11.58
CA THR A 192 -4.45 -2.91 -11.72
C THR A 192 -4.09 -3.08 -13.18
N VAL A 193 -2.79 -3.13 -13.45
CA VAL A 193 -2.22 -3.55 -14.74
C VAL A 193 -1.27 -4.72 -14.53
N MET A 194 -1.14 -5.60 -15.52
CA MET A 194 -0.16 -6.68 -15.48
C MET A 194 1.27 -6.14 -15.51
N GLY A 195 2.21 -6.87 -14.90
CA GLY A 195 3.60 -6.44 -14.75
C GLY A 195 4.27 -5.97 -16.04
N GLN A 196 3.96 -6.58 -17.20
CA GLN A 196 4.47 -6.08 -18.48
C GLN A 196 3.95 -4.68 -18.79
N MET A 197 2.65 -4.43 -18.58
CA MET A 197 2.07 -3.10 -18.78
C MET A 197 2.58 -2.11 -17.72
N ALA A 198 2.83 -2.57 -16.50
CA ALA A 198 3.43 -1.75 -15.46
C ALA A 198 4.84 -1.28 -15.84
N LEU A 199 5.65 -2.16 -16.42
CA LEU A 199 6.97 -1.80 -16.96
C LEU A 199 6.85 -0.78 -18.10
N ASP A 200 5.97 -1.04 -19.07
CA ASP A 200 5.77 -0.16 -20.24
C ASP A 200 5.31 1.25 -19.84
N ASN A 201 4.60 1.35 -18.70
CA ASN A 201 4.11 2.61 -18.13
C ASN A 201 5.09 3.26 -17.13
N GLY A 202 6.16 2.60 -16.74
CA GLY A 202 7.14 3.12 -15.77
C GLY A 202 6.74 2.93 -14.31
N LEU A 203 5.71 2.13 -14.02
CA LEU A 203 5.28 1.81 -12.66
C LEU A 203 6.25 0.86 -11.96
N ILE A 204 7.02 0.07 -12.70
CA ILE A 204 8.11 -0.79 -12.23
C ILE A 204 9.35 -0.61 -13.11
N ASP A 205 10.49 -1.14 -12.66
CA ASP A 205 11.79 -0.96 -13.34
C ASP A 205 12.21 -2.19 -14.13
N LYS A 206 11.78 -3.39 -13.73
CA LYS A 206 12.20 -4.62 -14.38
C LYS A 206 11.17 -5.74 -14.21
N LEU A 207 11.06 -6.57 -15.24
CA LEU A 207 10.43 -7.88 -15.12
C LEU A 207 11.44 -8.89 -14.61
N GLY A 208 11.09 -9.63 -13.56
CA GLY A 208 12.03 -10.58 -12.97
C GLY A 208 11.48 -11.28 -11.72
N SER A 209 12.42 -11.82 -10.96
CA SER A 209 12.21 -12.63 -9.78
C SER A 209 13.17 -12.22 -8.65
N ARG A 210 13.16 -12.96 -7.55
CA ARG A 210 14.11 -12.76 -6.44
C ARG A 210 15.57 -12.81 -6.90
N THR A 211 15.90 -13.70 -7.84
CA THR A 211 17.26 -13.77 -8.41
C THR A 211 17.65 -12.45 -9.08
N ASP A 212 16.69 -11.79 -9.74
CA ASP A 212 16.96 -10.49 -10.38
C ASP A 212 17.15 -9.39 -9.34
N ALA A 213 16.47 -9.46 -8.19
CA ALA A 213 16.68 -8.54 -7.08
C ALA A 213 18.07 -8.71 -6.47
N MET A 214 18.50 -9.95 -6.22
CA MET A 214 19.86 -10.22 -5.74
C MET A 214 20.92 -9.75 -6.75
N GLN A 215 20.69 -9.98 -8.04
CA GLN A 215 21.62 -9.53 -9.10
C GLN A 215 21.67 -7.99 -9.16
N TYR A 216 20.57 -7.29 -8.90
CA TYR A 216 20.58 -5.83 -8.79
C TYR A 216 21.52 -5.37 -7.67
N PHE A 217 21.43 -5.95 -6.46
CA PHE A 217 22.31 -5.60 -5.35
C PHE A 217 23.78 -5.91 -5.63
N ILE A 218 24.07 -7.03 -6.29
CA ILE A 218 25.44 -7.37 -6.75
C ILE A 218 25.96 -6.31 -7.73
N ASN A 219 25.14 -5.91 -8.70
CA ASN A 219 25.51 -4.91 -9.69
C ASN A 219 25.73 -3.51 -9.10
N GLN A 220 25.04 -3.18 -8.02
CA GLN A 220 25.25 -1.95 -7.24
C GLN A 220 26.51 -2.03 -6.35
N GLY A 221 27.13 -3.19 -6.23
CA GLY A 221 28.27 -3.42 -5.35
C GLY A 221 27.91 -3.46 -3.86
N ALA A 222 26.61 -3.60 -3.54
CA ALA A 222 26.15 -3.70 -2.17
C ALA A 222 26.47 -5.06 -1.53
N ILE A 223 26.42 -6.14 -2.33
CA ILE A 223 26.71 -7.50 -1.89
C ILE A 223 27.62 -8.20 -2.89
N GLU A 224 28.37 -9.23 -2.43
CA GLU A 224 29.25 -10.06 -3.28
C GLU A 224 28.59 -11.40 -3.65
N TYR A 225 27.67 -11.89 -2.83
CA TYR A 225 26.97 -13.17 -2.99
C TYR A 225 25.54 -13.08 -2.48
N GLU A 226 24.71 -13.99 -2.97
CA GLU A 226 23.29 -14.05 -2.61
C GLU A 226 23.10 -14.71 -1.22
N ASP A 227 22.90 -13.90 -0.18
CA ASP A 227 22.50 -14.36 1.15
C ASP A 227 21.43 -13.42 1.70
N LEU A 228 20.26 -13.96 1.97
CA LEU A 228 19.04 -13.25 2.35
C LEU A 228 18.50 -13.81 3.66
N CYS A 229 18.34 -12.94 4.65
CA CYS A 229 17.67 -13.28 5.90
C CYS A 229 16.34 -12.53 5.98
N TRP A 230 15.37 -13.20 6.54
CA TRP A 230 14.07 -12.62 6.78
C TRP A 230 13.97 -12.05 8.18
N TYR A 231 13.38 -10.89 8.27
CA TYR A 231 13.04 -10.21 9.51
C TYR A 231 11.85 -10.88 10.20
#